data_a14ccc4c3539897228f7a41a942ac3e8
#
_entry.id   a14ccc4c3539897228f7a41a942ac3e8
#
_cell.length_a   1.000
_cell.length_b   1.000
_cell.length_c   1.000
_cell.angle_alpha   90.00
_cell.angle_beta   90.00
_cell.angle_gamma   90.00
#
_symmetry.space_group_name_H-M   'P 1'
#
loop_
_entity.id
_entity.type
_entity.pdbx_description
1 polymer ?
#
loop_
_entity_poly.entity_id
_entity_poly.type
_entity_poly.pdbx_seq_one_letter_code
_entity_poly.pdbx_strand_id
1 'polypeptide(L)'
;MKTIYLASGNNHKLIELQSALDQAGLPVRVSAPDEIGGMPEVEETGSTFEANALLKAYGLQSIGPSDGWFLADDSGIEIDALNGRPGVISARYAGLECDDEANNDKVLKEMAGVSDADRSCRFRCVLALVGEGLQETFSGACEGKFLFELLLES
;
A
#
# COMPACT_ATOMS: atom_id res chain seq x y z
N MET A 1 22.66 -9.39 -12.06
CA MET A 1 21.63 -9.36 -11.00
C MET A 1 20.73 -8.17 -11.22
N LYS A 2 19.43 -8.38 -11.19
CA LYS A 2 18.45 -7.30 -11.35
C LYS A 2 18.21 -6.60 -10.02
N THR A 3 18.04 -5.28 -10.06
CA THR A 3 17.71 -4.51 -8.86
C THR A 3 16.27 -4.00 -8.94
N ILE A 4 15.51 -4.24 -7.88
CA ILE A 4 14.19 -3.65 -7.66
C ILE A 4 14.33 -2.54 -6.63
N TYR A 5 13.95 -1.32 -7.01
CA TYR A 5 13.87 -0.20 -6.07
C TYR A 5 12.46 -0.15 -5.50
N LEU A 6 12.36 -0.23 -4.17
CA LEU A 6 11.07 -0.23 -3.48
C LEU A 6 10.67 1.20 -3.13
N ALA A 7 9.51 1.64 -3.59
CA ALA A 7 8.97 2.97 -3.33
C ALA A 7 8.37 3.05 -1.91
N SER A 8 9.20 2.85 -0.90
CA SER A 8 8.79 2.88 0.51
C SER A 8 9.98 3.21 1.40
N GLY A 9 9.75 4.03 2.42
CA GLY A 9 10.73 4.26 3.49
C GLY A 9 10.70 3.19 4.59
N ASN A 10 9.89 2.15 4.44
CA ASN A 10 9.71 1.12 5.45
C ASN A 10 10.72 -0.01 5.26
N ASN A 11 11.73 -0.06 6.14
CA ASN A 11 12.77 -1.08 6.08
C ASN A 11 12.24 -2.51 6.30
N HIS A 12 11.16 -2.68 7.05
CA HIS A 12 10.54 -4.01 7.24
C HIS A 12 10.00 -4.56 5.93
N LYS A 13 9.35 -3.73 5.12
CA LYS A 13 8.86 -4.13 3.79
C LYS A 13 10.01 -4.55 2.88
N LEU A 14 11.10 -3.80 2.92
CA LEU A 14 12.29 -4.10 2.12
C LEU A 14 12.89 -5.46 2.51
N ILE A 15 13.06 -5.70 3.80
CA ILE A 15 13.60 -6.96 4.33
C ILE A 15 12.68 -8.13 3.98
N GLU A 16 11.38 -7.98 4.16
CA GLU A 16 10.40 -9.02 3.86
C GLU A 16 10.42 -9.38 2.37
N LEU A 17 10.45 -8.38 1.50
CA LEU A 17 10.49 -8.62 0.07
C LEU A 17 11.80 -9.30 -0.35
N GLN A 18 12.94 -8.84 0.17
CA GLN A 18 14.24 -9.46 -0.12
C GLN A 18 14.25 -10.92 0.33
N SER A 19 13.73 -11.19 1.53
CA SER A 19 13.64 -12.55 2.06
C SER A 19 12.78 -13.46 1.18
N ALA A 20 11.63 -12.96 0.72
CA ALA A 20 10.74 -13.72 -0.16
C ALA A 20 11.40 -14.06 -1.49
N LEU A 21 12.12 -13.11 -2.09
CA LEU A 21 12.83 -13.32 -3.35
C LEU A 21 13.99 -14.30 -3.18
N ASP A 22 14.72 -14.20 -2.08
CA ASP A 22 15.82 -15.13 -1.75
C ASP A 22 15.30 -16.56 -1.58
N GLN A 23 14.20 -16.73 -0.87
CA GLN A 23 13.56 -18.04 -0.67
C GLN A 23 13.05 -18.63 -1.99
N ALA A 24 12.62 -17.78 -2.91
CA ALA A 24 12.22 -18.21 -4.25
C ALA A 24 13.40 -18.52 -5.17
N GLY A 25 14.63 -18.30 -4.72
CA GLY A 25 15.84 -18.54 -5.51
C GLY A 25 16.05 -17.55 -6.66
N LEU A 26 15.42 -16.37 -6.57
CA LEU A 26 15.52 -15.35 -7.62
C LEU A 26 16.75 -14.44 -7.39
N PRO A 27 17.59 -14.20 -8.42
CA PRO A 27 18.77 -13.36 -8.28
C PRO A 27 18.39 -11.87 -8.42
N VAL A 28 17.61 -11.37 -7.47
CA VAL A 28 17.10 -10.00 -7.45
C VAL A 28 17.48 -9.34 -6.14
N ARG A 29 18.05 -8.12 -6.25
CA ARG A 29 18.36 -7.28 -5.09
C ARG A 29 17.25 -6.24 -4.91
N VAL A 30 16.78 -6.07 -3.67
CA VAL A 30 15.85 -5.01 -3.31
C VAL A 30 16.61 -3.85 -2.68
N SER A 31 16.38 -2.64 -3.19
CA SER A 31 17.07 -1.43 -2.74
C SER A 31 16.06 -0.38 -2.27
N ALA A 32 16.50 0.43 -1.30
CA ALA A 32 15.72 1.56 -0.81
C ALA A 32 15.79 2.75 -1.78
N PRO A 33 14.80 3.66 -1.75
CA PRO A 33 14.84 4.87 -2.58
C PRO A 33 16.05 5.75 -2.30
N ASP A 34 16.58 5.71 -1.09
CA ASP A 34 17.75 6.51 -0.69
C ASP A 34 18.98 6.28 -1.58
N GLU A 35 19.11 5.11 -2.15
CA GLU A 35 20.22 4.79 -3.07
C GLU A 35 20.15 5.55 -4.39
N ILE A 36 18.99 6.11 -4.73
CA ILE A 36 18.78 6.87 -5.98
C ILE A 36 18.26 8.29 -5.73
N GLY A 37 18.50 8.84 -4.55
CA GLY A 37 18.14 10.22 -4.22
C GLY A 37 16.93 10.40 -3.32
N GLY A 38 16.35 9.31 -2.86
CA GLY A 38 15.17 9.33 -1.98
C GLY A 38 13.85 9.24 -2.73
N MET A 39 12.76 8.98 -2.00
CA MET A 39 11.44 8.88 -2.59
C MET A 39 10.94 10.26 -3.02
N PRO A 40 10.61 10.48 -4.32
CA PRO A 40 10.04 11.75 -4.74
C PRO A 40 8.64 11.94 -4.18
N GLU A 41 8.20 13.19 -4.07
CA GLU A 41 6.80 13.48 -3.79
C GLU A 41 5.93 13.03 -4.95
N VAL A 42 4.93 12.20 -4.65
CA VAL A 42 3.97 11.71 -5.65
C VAL A 42 2.57 11.98 -5.12
N GLU A 43 1.78 12.72 -5.89
CA GLU A 43 0.38 12.92 -5.57
C GLU A 43 -0.43 11.68 -5.92
N GLU A 44 -1.09 11.09 -4.94
CA GLU A 44 -1.92 9.92 -5.11
C GLU A 44 -3.34 10.36 -5.52
N THR A 45 -3.47 10.75 -6.77
CA THR A 45 -4.71 11.27 -7.35
C THR A 45 -5.60 10.20 -7.98
N GLY A 46 -5.16 8.94 -7.93
CA GLY A 46 -5.91 7.84 -8.51
C GLY A 46 -7.17 7.50 -7.71
N SER A 47 -8.16 6.99 -8.40
CA SER A 47 -9.42 6.53 -7.79
C SER A 47 -9.38 5.06 -7.38
N THR A 48 -8.28 4.36 -7.68
CA THR A 48 -8.08 2.95 -7.35
C THR A 48 -6.71 2.74 -6.72
N PHE A 49 -6.56 1.66 -5.95
CA PHE A 49 -5.26 1.26 -5.41
C PHE A 49 -4.24 1.01 -6.52
N GLU A 50 -4.68 0.39 -7.61
CA GLU A 50 -3.84 0.10 -8.77
C GLU A 50 -3.29 1.40 -9.38
N ALA A 51 -4.13 2.40 -9.61
CA ALA A 51 -3.72 3.67 -10.16
C ALA A 51 -2.70 4.37 -9.26
N ASN A 52 -2.93 4.38 -7.96
CA ASN A 52 -2.01 5.01 -7.00
C ASN A 52 -0.68 4.27 -6.88
N ALA A 53 -0.71 2.94 -6.88
CA ALA A 53 0.51 2.14 -6.88
C ALA A 53 1.36 2.42 -8.14
N LEU A 54 0.72 2.49 -9.30
CA LEU A 54 1.40 2.85 -10.55
C LEU A 54 2.00 4.25 -10.51
N LEU A 55 1.27 5.24 -10.00
CA LEU A 55 1.78 6.60 -9.84
C LEU A 55 3.07 6.63 -9.01
N LYS A 56 3.11 5.91 -7.91
CA LYS A 56 4.29 5.84 -7.05
C LYS A 56 5.45 5.12 -7.73
N ALA A 57 5.18 4.01 -8.40
CA ALA A 57 6.22 3.25 -9.11
C ALA A 57 6.83 4.08 -10.25
N TYR A 58 6.02 4.75 -11.05
CA TYR A 58 6.49 5.62 -12.11
C TYR A 58 7.22 6.86 -11.59
N GLY A 59 6.77 7.40 -10.45
CA GLY A 59 7.46 8.50 -9.79
C GLY A 59 8.90 8.12 -9.43
N LEU A 60 9.07 6.93 -8.86
CA LEU A 60 10.41 6.44 -8.52
C LEU A 60 11.23 6.12 -9.77
N GLN A 61 10.61 5.54 -10.80
CA GLN A 61 11.29 5.27 -12.08
C GLN A 61 11.88 6.54 -12.69
N SER A 62 11.20 7.67 -12.56
CA SER A 62 11.62 8.93 -13.16
C SER A 62 12.98 9.43 -12.66
N ILE A 63 13.41 8.99 -11.47
CA ILE A 63 14.69 9.37 -10.87
C ILE A 63 15.69 8.22 -10.81
N GLY A 64 15.27 7.01 -11.16
CA GLY A 64 16.11 5.82 -11.05
C GLY A 64 16.86 5.47 -12.33
N PRO A 65 17.74 4.48 -12.28
CA PRO A 65 18.49 4.03 -13.43
C PRO A 65 17.56 3.37 -14.47
N SER A 66 17.92 3.51 -15.75
CA SER A 66 17.09 3.03 -16.87
C SER A 66 16.93 1.51 -16.91
N ASP A 67 17.85 0.77 -16.32
CA ASP A 67 17.81 -0.70 -16.25
C ASP A 67 17.20 -1.23 -14.96
N GLY A 68 16.75 -0.34 -14.06
CA GLY A 68 16.13 -0.71 -12.81
C GLY A 68 14.67 -1.16 -12.97
N TRP A 69 14.20 -1.89 -11.99
CA TRP A 69 12.77 -2.15 -11.77
C TRP A 69 12.30 -1.38 -10.54
N PHE A 70 11.06 -0.93 -10.56
CA PHE A 70 10.51 -0.06 -9.52
C PHE A 70 9.20 -0.64 -9.05
N LEU A 71 9.12 -0.93 -7.75
CA LEU A 71 7.96 -1.56 -7.13
C LEU A 71 7.33 -0.61 -6.12
N ALA A 72 6.03 -0.42 -6.21
CA ALA A 72 5.26 0.34 -5.24
C ALA A 72 4.03 -0.44 -4.81
N ASP A 73 3.53 -0.14 -3.63
CA ASP A 73 2.28 -0.69 -3.15
C ASP A 73 1.30 0.44 -2.81
N ASP A 74 0.02 0.11 -2.91
CA ASP A 74 -1.03 0.93 -2.32
C ASP A 74 -2.03 -0.01 -1.65
N SER A 75 -2.49 0.35 -0.46
CA SER A 75 -3.32 -0.53 0.34
C SER A 75 -4.30 0.26 1.19
N GLY A 76 -5.35 -0.40 1.63
CA GLY A 76 -6.33 0.20 2.49
C GLY A 76 -7.43 -0.76 2.86
N ILE A 77 -8.35 -0.27 3.68
CA ILE A 77 -9.50 -1.02 4.13
C ILE A 77 -10.75 -0.58 3.36
N GLU A 78 -11.52 -1.56 2.91
CA GLU A 78 -12.83 -1.35 2.28
C GLU A 78 -13.89 -1.93 3.19
N ILE A 79 -14.83 -1.10 3.64
CA ILE A 79 -15.90 -1.50 4.57
C ILE A 79 -17.22 -1.47 3.82
N ASP A 80 -17.92 -2.60 3.79
CA ASP A 80 -19.12 -2.75 2.97
C ASP A 80 -20.25 -1.82 3.41
N ALA A 81 -20.45 -1.64 4.71
CA ALA A 81 -21.46 -0.71 5.25
C ALA A 81 -21.18 0.75 4.92
N LEU A 82 -19.95 1.09 4.54
CA LEU A 82 -19.55 2.45 4.14
C LEU A 82 -19.35 2.56 2.62
N ASN A 83 -19.92 1.64 1.86
CA ASN A 83 -19.81 1.57 0.39
C ASN A 83 -18.35 1.50 -0.10
N GLY A 84 -17.51 0.75 0.62
CA GLY A 84 -16.10 0.56 0.28
C GLY A 84 -15.16 1.62 0.85
N ARG A 85 -15.69 2.64 1.56
CA ARG A 85 -14.82 3.62 2.24
C ARG A 85 -14.17 3.00 3.49
N PRO A 86 -13.00 3.46 3.94
CA PRO A 86 -12.15 4.54 3.39
C PRO A 86 -11.49 4.23 2.04
N GLY A 87 -11.24 2.98 1.68
CA GLY A 87 -10.66 2.62 0.39
C GLY A 87 -9.31 3.29 0.15
N VAL A 88 -9.13 3.92 -1.01
CA VAL A 88 -7.85 4.52 -1.42
C VAL A 88 -7.39 5.67 -0.52
N ILE A 89 -8.27 6.25 0.27
CA ILE A 89 -7.90 7.32 1.20
C ILE A 89 -7.72 6.85 2.63
N SER A 90 -7.59 5.53 2.86
CA SER A 90 -7.50 4.96 4.21
C SER A 90 -6.46 5.64 5.09
N ALA A 91 -5.26 5.88 4.58
CA ALA A 91 -4.18 6.51 5.35
C ALA A 91 -4.47 7.97 5.74
N ARG A 92 -5.33 8.66 5.00
CA ARG A 92 -5.66 10.07 5.21
C ARG A 92 -7.17 10.31 5.39
N TYR A 93 -7.88 9.30 5.86
CA TYR A 93 -9.35 9.34 5.97
C TYR A 93 -9.84 10.48 6.88
N ALA A 94 -9.14 10.74 7.98
CA ALA A 94 -9.47 11.82 8.90
C ALA A 94 -8.74 13.13 8.62
N GLY A 95 -7.82 13.15 7.63
CA GLY A 95 -7.08 14.35 7.26
C GLY A 95 -5.71 14.04 6.67
N LEU A 96 -5.04 15.09 6.19
CA LEU A 96 -3.74 14.96 5.50
C LEU A 96 -2.57 14.60 6.44
N GLU A 97 -2.77 14.71 7.75
CA GLU A 97 -1.76 14.36 8.76
C GLU A 97 -1.47 12.85 8.81
N CYS A 98 -2.31 12.03 8.18
CA CYS A 98 -2.18 10.57 8.17
C CYS A 98 -2.10 9.97 9.58
N ASP A 99 -2.91 10.49 10.51
CA ASP A 99 -3.00 10.02 11.89
C ASP A 99 -3.85 8.76 11.96
N ASP A 100 -3.22 7.63 12.23
CA ASP A 100 -3.90 6.32 12.28
C ASP A 100 -5.00 6.28 13.33
N GLU A 101 -4.77 6.88 14.51
CA GLU A 101 -5.76 6.92 15.57
C GLU A 101 -6.99 7.74 15.16
N ALA A 102 -6.79 8.91 14.56
CA ALA A 102 -7.86 9.75 14.05
C ALA A 102 -8.64 9.08 12.92
N ASN A 103 -7.94 8.36 12.02
CA ASN A 103 -8.55 7.59 10.95
C ASN A 103 -9.45 6.49 11.51
N ASN A 104 -8.96 5.74 12.50
CA ASN A 104 -9.71 4.69 13.16
C ASN A 104 -10.94 5.24 13.91
N ASP A 105 -10.77 6.36 14.63
CA ASP A 105 -11.86 7.01 15.34
C ASP A 105 -12.98 7.46 14.40
N LYS A 106 -12.60 8.00 13.24
CA LYS A 106 -13.58 8.40 12.22
C LYS A 106 -14.38 7.22 11.72
N VAL A 107 -13.73 6.10 11.41
CA VAL A 107 -14.40 4.88 10.96
C VAL A 107 -15.30 4.33 12.07
N LEU A 108 -14.84 4.28 13.31
CA LEU A 108 -15.63 3.81 14.44
C LEU A 108 -16.91 4.63 14.61
N LYS A 109 -16.85 5.95 14.47
CA LYS A 109 -18.01 6.83 14.52
C LYS A 109 -18.99 6.56 13.39
N GLU A 110 -18.49 6.40 12.16
CA GLU A 110 -19.33 6.14 11.00
C GLU A 110 -19.95 4.74 11.05
N MET A 111 -19.31 3.80 11.74
CA MET A 111 -19.82 2.44 11.95
C MET A 111 -20.71 2.30 13.17
N ALA A 112 -20.89 3.35 13.94
CA ALA A 112 -21.79 3.35 15.11
C ALA A 112 -23.23 3.00 14.66
N GLY A 113 -23.84 2.04 15.34
CA GLY A 113 -25.20 1.59 15.00
C GLY A 113 -25.27 0.56 13.88
N VAL A 114 -24.17 0.25 13.21
CA VAL A 114 -24.12 -0.83 12.22
C VAL A 114 -24.13 -2.17 12.95
N SER A 115 -25.04 -3.07 12.55
CA SER A 115 -25.18 -4.38 13.18
C SER A 115 -23.93 -5.24 12.96
N ASP A 116 -23.71 -6.19 13.87
CA ASP A 116 -22.58 -7.12 13.77
C ASP A 116 -22.55 -7.87 12.42
N ALA A 117 -23.71 -8.24 11.89
CA ALA A 117 -23.82 -8.95 10.62
C ALA A 117 -23.42 -8.10 9.40
N ASP A 118 -23.44 -6.77 9.53
CA ASP A 118 -23.18 -5.84 8.43
C ASP A 118 -21.80 -5.18 8.51
N ARG A 119 -20.87 -5.76 9.29
CA ARG A 119 -19.55 -5.18 9.53
C ARG A 119 -18.44 -5.82 8.69
N SER A 120 -18.80 -6.49 7.62
CA SER A 120 -17.83 -7.10 6.71
C SER A 120 -16.91 -6.04 6.07
N CYS A 121 -15.66 -6.39 5.96
CA CYS A 121 -14.64 -5.53 5.36
C CYS A 121 -13.52 -6.37 4.80
N ARG A 122 -12.61 -5.74 4.08
CA ARG A 122 -11.39 -6.36 3.59
C ARG A 122 -10.24 -5.37 3.61
N PHE A 123 -9.06 -5.88 3.89
CA PHE A 123 -7.82 -5.15 3.66
C PHE A 123 -7.33 -5.54 2.27
N ARG A 124 -7.15 -4.54 1.44
CA ARG A 124 -6.73 -4.74 0.05
C ARG A 124 -5.35 -4.13 -0.18
N CYS A 125 -4.50 -4.86 -0.91
CA CYS A 125 -3.18 -4.37 -1.29
C CYS A 125 -2.96 -4.61 -2.78
N VAL A 126 -2.44 -3.62 -3.46
CA VAL A 126 -2.02 -3.73 -4.87
C VAL A 126 -0.55 -3.37 -4.97
N LEU A 127 0.20 -4.21 -5.67
CA LEU A 127 1.60 -3.96 -6.01
C LEU A 127 1.68 -3.57 -7.49
N ALA A 128 2.51 -2.58 -7.81
CA ALA A 128 2.81 -2.19 -9.18
C ALA A 128 4.31 -2.31 -9.41
N LEU A 129 4.70 -3.03 -10.46
CA LEU A 129 6.09 -3.22 -10.88
C LEU A 129 6.26 -2.60 -12.26
N VAL A 130 7.16 -1.64 -12.38
CA VAL A 130 7.45 -0.98 -13.64
C VAL A 130 8.95 -0.99 -13.94
N GLY A 131 9.28 -0.93 -15.22
CA GLY A 131 10.62 -0.88 -15.74
C GLY A 131 10.58 -0.57 -17.22
N GLU A 132 11.72 -0.60 -17.89
CA GLU A 132 11.75 -0.40 -19.33
C GLU A 132 10.98 -1.52 -20.04
N GLY A 133 9.87 -1.18 -20.70
CA GLY A 133 9.02 -2.14 -21.37
C GLY A 133 8.23 -3.06 -20.45
N LEU A 134 8.17 -2.74 -19.14
CA LEU A 134 7.52 -3.57 -18.14
C LEU A 134 6.51 -2.75 -17.34
N GLN A 135 5.29 -3.25 -17.26
CA GLN A 135 4.27 -2.76 -16.34
C GLN A 135 3.38 -3.92 -15.92
N GLU A 136 3.44 -4.29 -14.65
CA GLU A 136 2.63 -5.35 -14.08
C GLU A 136 2.01 -4.91 -12.77
N THR A 137 0.81 -5.39 -12.48
CA THR A 137 0.15 -5.17 -11.21
C THR A 137 -0.30 -6.50 -10.61
N PHE A 138 -0.27 -6.55 -9.28
CA PHE A 138 -0.66 -7.73 -8.52
C PHE A 138 -1.56 -7.27 -7.38
N SER A 139 -2.68 -7.95 -7.15
CA SER A 139 -3.59 -7.58 -6.08
C SER A 139 -3.88 -8.75 -5.14
N GLY A 140 -4.09 -8.42 -3.87
CA GLY A 140 -4.51 -9.37 -2.85
C GLY A 140 -5.51 -8.73 -1.91
N ALA A 141 -6.31 -9.56 -1.26
CA ALA A 141 -7.28 -9.10 -0.28
C ALA A 141 -7.36 -10.09 0.88
N CYS A 142 -7.55 -9.54 2.08
CA CYS A 142 -7.80 -10.31 3.28
C CYS A 142 -9.18 -9.92 3.81
N GLU A 143 -10.13 -10.86 3.75
CA GLU A 143 -11.49 -10.63 4.22
C GLU A 143 -11.54 -10.68 5.74
N GLY A 144 -12.38 -9.85 6.32
CA GLY A 144 -12.52 -9.76 7.75
C GLY A 144 -13.77 -9.03 8.19
N LYS A 145 -13.75 -8.62 9.45
CA LYS A 145 -14.88 -7.96 10.11
C LYS A 145 -14.35 -6.77 10.90
N PHE A 146 -14.99 -5.61 10.71
CA PHE A 146 -14.64 -4.41 11.47
C PHE A 146 -15.24 -4.49 12.88
N LEU A 147 -14.40 -4.40 13.90
CA LEU A 147 -14.81 -4.54 15.29
C LEU A 147 -15.48 -3.28 15.80
N PHE A 148 -16.23 -3.41 16.90
CA PHE A 148 -16.89 -2.28 17.55
C PHE A 148 -15.92 -1.36 18.30
N GLU A 149 -14.74 -1.88 18.63
CA GLU A 149 -13.67 -1.14 19.31
C GLU A 149 -12.31 -1.64 18.85
N LEU A 150 -11.29 -0.84 19.04
CA LEU A 150 -9.93 -1.25 18.74
C LEU A 150 -9.47 -2.29 19.75
N LEU A 151 -8.93 -3.40 19.24
CA LEU A 151 -8.24 -4.38 20.07
C LEU A 151 -6.78 -3.95 20.20
N LEU A 152 -6.34 -3.76 21.45
CA LEU A 152 -4.94 -3.53 21.73
C LEU A 152 -4.23 -4.89 21.69
N GLU A 153 -3.34 -5.05 20.74
CA GLU A 153 -2.47 -6.22 20.71
C GLU A 153 -1.46 -6.13 21.84
N SER A 154 -1.40 -7.18 22.62
CA SER A 154 -0.43 -7.29 23.72
C SER A 154 0.91 -7.80 23.21
#